data_210fcb538ec261d318cb39f4e2b0e041
#
_entry.id   210fcb538ec261d318cb39f4e2b0e041
#
_cell.length_a   1.000
_cell.length_b   1.000
_cell.length_c   1.000
_cell.angle_alpha   90.00
_cell.angle_beta   90.00
_cell.angle_gamma   90.00
#
_symmetry.space_group_name_H-M   'P 1'
#
loop_
_entity.id
_entity.type
_entity.pdbx_description
1 polymer ?
#
loop_
_entity_poly.entity_id
_entity_poly.type
_entity_poly.pdbx_seq_one_letter_code
_entity_poly.pdbx_strand_id
1 'polypeptide(L)'
;NWSVTPTGTWADGDYTLTVRVEDDAGNVKYSASLTVTVDTQITIDVIELVNDSGTRGDNLTNDANPHFRITVPGDVNEVSLSIDGGVTWVKAMQSATPGVWNYTWPKTVADGDYTLTVKATDNAGNTVTRTLDFTIDTTLSTPVIVLDSADDSGVHGDNMTNHTQPTFALQHIDDDAVRVTVSVEHGGVTTTFDATKGTGGWSFTPTGA
;
A
#
# COMPACT_ATOMS: atom_id res chain seq x y z
N ASN A 1 -46.28 32.93 -3.16
CA ASN A 1 -45.41 31.78 -2.81
C ASN A 1 -45.41 31.59 -1.30
N TRP A 2 -45.55 30.36 -0.86
CA TRP A 2 -45.47 29.97 0.54
C TRP A 2 -44.12 29.23 0.73
N SER A 3 -43.47 29.44 1.86
CA SER A 3 -42.25 28.72 2.25
C SER A 3 -42.36 28.30 3.72
N VAL A 4 -41.78 27.17 4.04
CA VAL A 4 -41.62 26.68 5.40
C VAL A 4 -40.16 26.30 5.63
N THR A 5 -39.62 26.74 6.74
CA THR A 5 -38.29 26.32 7.21
C THR A 5 -38.50 25.48 8.45
N PRO A 6 -38.12 24.20 8.44
CA PRO A 6 -38.20 23.35 9.63
C PRO A 6 -37.42 23.98 10.79
N THR A 7 -37.94 23.89 11.99
CA THR A 7 -37.24 24.30 13.21
C THR A 7 -36.47 23.11 13.78
N GLY A 8 -35.15 23.27 14.04
CA GLY A 8 -34.26 22.24 14.55
C GLY A 8 -33.37 21.63 13.48
N THR A 9 -32.48 20.74 13.90
CA THR A 9 -31.54 19.97 13.05
C THR A 9 -32.16 18.62 12.71
N TRP A 10 -32.03 18.21 11.46
CA TRP A 10 -32.39 16.87 11.01
C TRP A 10 -31.19 15.94 11.17
N ALA A 11 -31.46 14.73 11.67
CA ALA A 11 -30.42 13.68 11.70
C ALA A 11 -30.25 13.07 10.31
N ASP A 12 -29.16 12.33 10.11
CA ASP A 12 -28.96 11.59 8.87
C ASP A 12 -30.10 10.59 8.63
N GLY A 13 -30.56 10.51 7.38
CA GLY A 13 -31.65 9.64 6.97
C GLY A 13 -32.60 10.28 5.96
N ASP A 14 -33.58 9.50 5.54
CA ASP A 14 -34.58 9.89 4.54
C ASP A 14 -35.79 10.54 5.19
N TYR A 15 -36.20 11.68 4.66
CA TYR A 15 -37.39 12.43 5.06
C TYR A 15 -38.37 12.52 3.90
N THR A 16 -39.59 12.03 4.10
CA THR A 16 -40.66 12.16 3.11
C THR A 16 -41.58 13.32 3.48
N LEU A 17 -41.62 14.33 2.61
CA LEU A 17 -42.41 15.53 2.79
C LEU A 17 -43.68 15.47 1.90
N THR A 18 -44.79 15.93 2.45
CA THR A 18 -46.03 16.08 1.71
C THR A 18 -46.70 17.40 2.13
N VAL A 19 -47.18 18.17 1.18
CA VAL A 19 -47.90 19.41 1.44
C VAL A 19 -49.40 19.13 1.46
N ARG A 20 -50.09 19.58 2.49
CA ARG A 20 -51.56 19.60 2.58
C ARG A 20 -52.01 21.04 2.47
N VAL A 21 -52.95 21.28 1.61
CA VAL A 21 -53.63 22.59 1.45
C VAL A 21 -55.10 22.41 1.74
N GLU A 22 -55.68 23.36 2.46
CA GLU A 22 -57.11 23.44 2.76
C GLU A 22 -57.60 24.85 2.47
N ASP A 23 -58.79 24.98 1.85
CA ASP A 23 -59.44 26.26 1.58
C ASP A 23 -60.48 26.57 2.66
N ASP A 24 -61.05 27.78 2.62
CA ASP A 24 -62.09 28.24 3.57
C ASP A 24 -63.41 27.46 3.50
N ALA A 25 -63.65 26.70 2.42
CA ALA A 25 -64.75 25.82 2.25
C ALA A 25 -64.55 24.40 2.76
N GLY A 26 -63.33 24.11 3.28
CA GLY A 26 -62.91 22.81 3.80
C GLY A 26 -62.43 21.82 2.73
N ASN A 27 -62.22 22.24 1.49
CA ASN A 27 -61.62 21.35 0.47
C ASN A 27 -60.13 21.12 0.73
N VAL A 28 -59.70 19.87 0.64
CA VAL A 28 -58.32 19.45 0.94
C VAL A 28 -57.69 18.86 -0.30
N LYS A 29 -56.40 19.23 -0.53
CA LYS A 29 -55.52 18.63 -1.52
C LYS A 29 -54.13 18.34 -0.92
N TYR A 30 -53.51 17.30 -1.42
CA TYR A 30 -52.14 16.91 -1.07
C TYR A 30 -51.25 16.98 -2.31
N SER A 31 -49.98 17.33 -2.10
CA SER A 31 -48.93 17.19 -3.13
C SER A 31 -48.55 15.73 -3.32
N ALA A 32 -47.79 15.42 -4.38
CA ALA A 32 -46.96 14.24 -4.42
C ALA A 32 -45.91 14.33 -3.29
N SER A 33 -45.43 13.19 -2.84
CA SER A 33 -44.35 13.11 -1.86
C SER A 33 -43.01 13.52 -2.46
N LEU A 34 -42.21 14.23 -1.68
CA LEU A 34 -40.81 14.54 -1.97
C LEU A 34 -39.96 13.86 -0.91
N THR A 35 -39.02 13.02 -1.34
CA THR A 35 -38.02 12.46 -0.43
C THR A 35 -36.74 13.33 -0.47
N VAL A 36 -36.24 13.67 0.71
CA VAL A 36 -34.99 14.41 0.93
C VAL A 36 -34.15 13.55 1.84
N THR A 37 -32.94 13.24 1.42
CA THR A 37 -31.93 12.55 2.26
C THR A 37 -31.03 13.58 2.92
N VAL A 38 -30.87 13.49 4.23
CA VAL A 38 -29.84 14.20 4.99
C VAL A 38 -28.71 13.23 5.21
N ASP A 39 -27.51 13.61 4.80
CA ASP A 39 -26.29 12.82 4.95
C ASP A 39 -25.14 13.78 5.30
N THR A 40 -24.53 13.57 6.45
CA THR A 40 -23.43 14.40 6.98
C THR A 40 -22.16 13.61 7.27
N GLN A 41 -22.15 12.33 6.88
CA GLN A 41 -21.08 11.39 7.22
C GLN A 41 -20.42 10.81 5.98
N ILE A 42 -19.10 10.70 6.00
CA ILE A 42 -18.31 9.98 5.00
C ILE A 42 -17.11 9.31 5.66
N THR A 43 -16.73 8.10 5.21
CA THR A 43 -15.57 7.37 5.68
C THR A 43 -14.71 6.86 4.52
N ILE A 44 -13.43 6.59 4.79
CA ILE A 44 -12.58 5.72 3.98
C ILE A 44 -12.27 4.50 4.85
N ASP A 45 -12.83 3.35 4.49
CA ASP A 45 -12.77 2.15 5.33
C ASP A 45 -11.40 1.48 5.25
N VAL A 46 -10.89 1.28 4.04
CA VAL A 46 -9.61 0.62 3.78
C VAL A 46 -8.84 1.35 2.68
N ILE A 47 -7.53 1.49 2.88
CA ILE A 47 -6.54 1.80 1.84
C ILE A 47 -5.55 0.65 1.85
N GLU A 48 -5.30 0.02 0.71
CA GLU A 48 -4.44 -1.14 0.56
C GLU A 48 -3.47 -0.94 -0.61
N LEU A 49 -2.19 -1.23 -0.38
CA LEU A 49 -1.21 -1.45 -1.43
C LEU A 49 -1.37 -2.89 -1.93
N VAL A 50 -1.90 -3.06 -3.15
CA VAL A 50 -2.29 -4.40 -3.67
C VAL A 50 -1.08 -5.25 -4.03
N ASN A 51 -0.05 -4.61 -4.59
CA ASN A 51 1.22 -5.24 -4.96
C ASN A 51 2.28 -5.12 -3.86
N ASP A 52 1.85 -5.20 -2.61
CA ASP A 52 2.68 -5.36 -1.44
C ASP A 52 3.50 -6.64 -1.56
N SER A 53 4.82 -6.53 -1.65
CA SER A 53 5.75 -7.63 -1.95
C SER A 53 6.51 -8.08 -0.71
N GLY A 54 7.08 -9.28 -0.77
CA GLY A 54 7.81 -9.81 0.39
C GLY A 54 6.87 -10.17 1.55
N THR A 55 6.96 -9.45 2.65
CA THR A 55 6.08 -9.61 3.83
C THR A 55 4.82 -8.80 3.63
N ARG A 56 3.67 -9.46 3.57
CA ARG A 56 2.39 -8.79 3.36
C ARG A 56 1.96 -7.95 4.56
N GLY A 57 1.50 -6.75 4.30
CA GLY A 57 0.95 -5.82 5.29
C GLY A 57 1.97 -4.86 5.87
N ASP A 58 3.22 -4.88 5.39
CA ASP A 58 4.24 -3.89 5.75
C ASP A 58 4.26 -2.67 4.82
N ASN A 59 3.50 -2.73 3.71
CA ASN A 59 3.40 -1.69 2.68
C ASN A 59 4.74 -1.42 1.96
N LEU A 60 5.60 -2.43 1.87
CA LEU A 60 6.83 -2.38 1.11
C LEU A 60 6.63 -3.09 -0.23
N THR A 61 7.04 -2.46 -1.34
CA THR A 61 6.89 -3.05 -2.67
C THR A 61 8.13 -2.89 -3.53
N ASN A 62 8.45 -3.96 -4.28
CA ASN A 62 9.46 -3.91 -5.34
C ASN A 62 8.87 -3.50 -6.70
N ASP A 63 7.61 -3.07 -6.76
CA ASP A 63 6.97 -2.60 -7.97
C ASP A 63 6.97 -1.07 -8.03
N ALA A 64 7.70 -0.51 -8.99
CA ALA A 64 7.77 0.93 -9.22
C ALA A 64 6.46 1.55 -9.74
N ASN A 65 5.45 0.73 -10.02
CA ASN A 65 4.11 1.17 -10.42
C ASN A 65 3.07 0.76 -9.37
N PRO A 66 3.06 1.39 -8.19
CA PRO A 66 2.23 0.95 -7.08
C PRO A 66 0.74 0.96 -7.45
N HIS A 67 0.06 -0.11 -7.05
CA HIS A 67 -1.37 -0.31 -7.24
C HIS A 67 -2.09 -0.23 -5.91
N PHE A 68 -3.06 0.68 -5.81
CA PHE A 68 -3.86 0.90 -4.61
C PHE A 68 -5.31 0.48 -4.83
N ARG A 69 -5.89 -0.13 -3.80
CA ARG A 69 -7.31 -0.40 -3.67
C ARG A 69 -7.86 0.36 -2.48
N ILE A 70 -8.94 1.10 -2.71
CA ILE A 70 -9.60 1.91 -1.69
C ILE A 70 -11.03 1.39 -1.54
N THR A 71 -11.46 1.14 -0.30
CA THR A 71 -12.83 0.77 0.03
C THR A 71 -13.48 1.90 0.79
N VAL A 72 -14.67 2.29 0.34
CA VAL A 72 -15.49 3.40 0.86
C VAL A 72 -16.96 2.99 0.87
N PRO A 73 -17.86 3.69 1.57
CA PRO A 73 -19.31 3.52 1.45
C PRO A 73 -19.80 3.65 0.01
N GLY A 74 -20.95 3.04 -0.27
CA GLY A 74 -21.49 2.95 -1.64
C GLY A 74 -22.00 4.27 -2.24
N ASP A 75 -22.18 5.31 -1.46
CA ASP A 75 -22.62 6.66 -1.82
C ASP A 75 -21.49 7.61 -2.21
N VAL A 76 -20.22 7.17 -2.06
CA VAL A 76 -19.03 7.92 -2.52
C VAL A 76 -19.00 7.96 -4.04
N ASN A 77 -18.92 9.16 -4.60
CA ASN A 77 -18.93 9.41 -6.04
C ASN A 77 -17.59 9.80 -6.64
N GLU A 78 -16.62 10.18 -5.80
CA GLU A 78 -15.26 10.51 -6.22
C GLU A 78 -14.22 10.07 -5.19
N VAL A 79 -13.15 9.41 -5.68
CA VAL A 79 -11.94 9.12 -4.90
C VAL A 79 -10.74 9.63 -5.67
N SER A 80 -9.91 10.44 -5.02
CA SER A 80 -8.69 11.04 -5.58
C SER A 80 -7.50 10.73 -4.69
N LEU A 81 -6.33 10.52 -5.31
CA LEU A 81 -5.06 10.15 -4.66
C LEU A 81 -3.98 11.18 -4.91
N SER A 82 -3.08 11.35 -3.95
CA SER A 82 -1.87 12.17 -4.04
C SER A 82 -0.71 11.50 -3.32
N ILE A 83 0.51 11.57 -3.87
CA ILE A 83 1.75 11.12 -3.23
C ILE A 83 2.75 12.28 -3.03
N ASP A 84 2.32 13.51 -3.26
CA ASP A 84 3.14 14.72 -3.17
C ASP A 84 2.58 15.72 -2.13
N GLY A 85 1.90 15.20 -1.11
CA GLY A 85 1.33 16.02 -0.04
C GLY A 85 0.10 16.83 -0.45
N GLY A 86 -0.63 16.40 -1.49
CA GLY A 86 -1.85 17.07 -1.95
C GLY A 86 -1.61 18.19 -2.96
N VAL A 87 -0.40 18.30 -3.51
CA VAL A 87 -0.08 19.27 -4.58
C VAL A 87 -0.73 18.85 -5.88
N THR A 88 -0.60 17.57 -6.25
CA THR A 88 -1.28 17.00 -7.41
C THR A 88 -2.23 15.88 -7.00
N TRP A 89 -3.38 15.81 -7.68
CA TRP A 89 -4.41 14.82 -7.42
C TRP A 89 -4.75 14.05 -8.68
N VAL A 90 -4.86 12.75 -8.55
CA VAL A 90 -5.30 11.83 -9.61
C VAL A 90 -6.56 11.10 -9.19
N LYS A 91 -7.50 10.89 -10.11
CA LYS A 91 -8.75 10.20 -9.81
C LYS A 91 -8.58 8.69 -9.90
N ALA A 92 -9.08 7.99 -8.90
CA ALA A 92 -9.22 6.54 -8.94
C ALA A 92 -10.36 6.13 -9.88
N MET A 93 -10.33 4.89 -10.32
CA MET A 93 -11.38 4.28 -11.12
C MET A 93 -12.27 3.39 -10.24
N GLN A 94 -13.57 3.62 -10.28
CA GLN A 94 -14.53 2.76 -9.58
C GLN A 94 -14.51 1.37 -10.24
N SER A 95 -14.46 0.34 -9.42
CA SER A 95 -14.53 -1.05 -9.88
C SER A 95 -15.98 -1.47 -10.16
N ALA A 96 -16.17 -2.68 -10.71
CA ALA A 96 -17.51 -3.27 -10.83
C ALA A 96 -18.16 -3.58 -9.48
N THR A 97 -17.37 -3.65 -8.40
CA THR A 97 -17.87 -3.83 -7.03
C THR A 97 -18.16 -2.44 -6.45
N PRO A 98 -19.39 -2.14 -6.03
CA PRO A 98 -19.73 -0.87 -5.40
C PRO A 98 -18.85 -0.58 -4.17
N GLY A 99 -18.47 0.67 -4.01
CA GLY A 99 -17.61 1.11 -2.90
C GLY A 99 -16.13 0.72 -3.03
N VAL A 100 -15.71 0.07 -4.12
CA VAL A 100 -14.31 -0.28 -4.36
C VAL A 100 -13.74 0.55 -5.50
N TRP A 101 -12.61 1.19 -5.24
CA TRP A 101 -11.90 2.05 -6.18
C TRP A 101 -10.46 1.56 -6.34
N ASN A 102 -9.92 1.66 -7.56
CA ASN A 102 -8.57 1.22 -7.87
C ASN A 102 -7.79 2.31 -8.59
N TYR A 103 -6.49 2.36 -8.32
CA TYR A 103 -5.58 3.20 -9.06
C TYR A 103 -4.20 2.53 -9.16
N THR A 104 -3.66 2.47 -10.37
CA THR A 104 -2.28 2.05 -10.63
C THR A 104 -1.51 3.26 -11.12
N TRP A 105 -0.38 3.55 -10.49
CA TRP A 105 0.46 4.67 -10.92
C TRP A 105 1.04 4.38 -12.31
N PRO A 106 0.74 5.20 -13.34
CA PRO A 106 1.08 4.88 -14.73
C PRO A 106 2.54 5.15 -15.09
N LYS A 107 3.29 5.79 -14.20
CA LYS A 107 4.71 6.10 -14.36
C LYS A 107 5.48 5.47 -13.22
N THR A 108 6.74 5.10 -13.51
CA THR A 108 7.70 4.64 -12.52
C THR A 108 7.84 5.68 -11.41
N VAL A 109 7.61 5.28 -10.19
CA VAL A 109 7.91 6.05 -8.98
C VAL A 109 9.30 5.60 -8.52
N ALA A 110 10.16 6.52 -8.12
CA ALA A 110 11.51 6.19 -7.67
C ALA A 110 11.47 5.44 -6.31
N ASP A 111 12.55 4.75 -5.98
CA ASP A 111 12.72 4.15 -4.67
C ASP A 111 12.67 5.21 -3.56
N GLY A 112 12.05 4.89 -2.44
CA GLY A 112 11.92 5.76 -1.29
C GLY A 112 10.60 5.60 -0.55
N ASP A 113 10.46 6.38 0.52
CA ASP A 113 9.29 6.43 1.38
C ASP A 113 8.29 7.47 0.89
N TYR A 114 7.01 7.08 0.87
CA TYR A 114 5.92 7.90 0.40
C TYR A 114 4.74 7.87 1.37
N THR A 115 4.01 8.97 1.44
CA THR A 115 2.70 9.05 2.08
C THR A 115 1.64 9.24 1.00
N LEU A 116 0.85 8.19 0.76
CA LEU A 116 -0.36 8.31 -0.04
C LEU A 116 -1.43 9.06 0.74
N THR A 117 -1.97 10.13 0.18
CA THR A 117 -3.17 10.80 0.69
C THR A 117 -4.35 10.45 -0.21
N VAL A 118 -5.40 9.89 0.35
CA VAL A 118 -6.66 9.59 -0.33
C VAL A 118 -7.71 10.59 0.13
N LYS A 119 -8.44 11.17 -0.82
CA LYS A 119 -9.60 12.04 -0.57
C LYS A 119 -10.83 11.42 -1.23
N ALA A 120 -11.89 11.23 -0.45
CA ALA A 120 -13.18 10.77 -0.92
C ALA A 120 -14.22 11.89 -0.80
N THR A 121 -15.17 11.91 -1.74
CA THR A 121 -16.33 12.80 -1.74
C THR A 121 -17.57 11.97 -2.03
N ASP A 122 -18.66 12.18 -1.26
CA ASP A 122 -19.92 11.51 -1.46
C ASP A 122 -20.92 12.33 -2.31
N ASN A 123 -22.14 11.79 -2.48
CA ASN A 123 -23.21 12.44 -3.23
C ASN A 123 -23.82 13.65 -2.53
N ALA A 124 -23.69 13.76 -1.20
CA ALA A 124 -24.14 14.90 -0.41
C ALA A 124 -23.12 16.05 -0.39
N GLY A 125 -21.89 15.78 -0.83
CA GLY A 125 -20.78 16.75 -0.87
C GLY A 125 -19.90 16.71 0.38
N ASN A 126 -20.05 15.72 1.27
CA ASN A 126 -19.12 15.52 2.37
C ASN A 126 -17.78 15.05 1.84
N THR A 127 -16.70 15.42 2.51
CA THR A 127 -15.33 15.04 2.12
C THR A 127 -14.55 14.52 3.32
N VAL A 128 -13.72 13.52 3.08
CA VAL A 128 -12.80 12.96 4.08
C VAL A 128 -11.44 12.68 3.44
N THR A 129 -10.38 12.76 4.23
CA THR A 129 -9.03 12.36 3.82
C THR A 129 -8.46 11.33 4.79
N ARG A 130 -7.71 10.37 4.23
CA ARG A 130 -6.96 9.36 4.98
C ARG A 130 -5.62 9.09 4.31
N THR A 131 -4.59 8.75 5.08
CA THR A 131 -3.25 8.47 4.56
C THR A 131 -2.85 7.01 4.74
N LEU A 132 -1.92 6.57 3.89
CA LEU A 132 -1.20 5.31 3.98
C LEU A 132 0.28 5.59 3.68
N ASP A 133 1.17 5.23 4.60
CA ASP A 133 2.60 5.25 4.35
C ASP A 133 3.01 3.96 3.64
N PHE A 134 3.87 4.07 2.63
CA PHE A 134 4.39 2.93 1.87
C PHE A 134 5.80 3.22 1.36
N THR A 135 6.56 2.17 1.08
CA THR A 135 7.93 2.25 0.58
C THR A 135 8.05 1.54 -0.76
N ILE A 136 8.76 2.14 -1.69
CA ILE A 136 9.18 1.51 -2.94
C ILE A 136 10.67 1.22 -2.82
N ASP A 137 11.04 -0.05 -3.03
CA ASP A 137 12.42 -0.50 -3.12
C ASP A 137 12.54 -1.54 -4.24
N THR A 138 13.10 -1.13 -5.36
CA THR A 138 13.23 -1.94 -6.57
C THR A 138 14.66 -2.45 -6.78
N THR A 139 15.58 -2.14 -5.87
CA THR A 139 17.01 -2.40 -6.05
C THR A 139 17.52 -3.43 -5.06
N LEU A 140 18.50 -4.20 -5.51
CA LEU A 140 19.30 -5.08 -4.68
C LEU A 140 20.73 -5.06 -5.21
N SER A 141 21.71 -4.86 -4.32
CA SER A 141 23.12 -4.83 -4.68
C SER A 141 23.61 -6.21 -5.13
N THR A 142 24.55 -6.22 -6.07
CA THR A 142 25.19 -7.48 -6.50
C THR A 142 26.14 -7.96 -5.41
N PRO A 143 25.91 -9.14 -4.81
CA PRO A 143 26.76 -9.67 -3.76
C PRO A 143 28.13 -10.10 -4.29
N VAL A 144 29.15 -10.00 -3.44
CA VAL A 144 30.50 -10.51 -3.70
C VAL A 144 30.86 -11.51 -2.60
N ILE A 145 31.43 -12.66 -3.01
CA ILE A 145 31.95 -13.67 -2.10
C ILE A 145 33.50 -13.61 -2.11
N VAL A 146 34.11 -13.60 -0.92
CA VAL A 146 35.54 -13.53 -0.74
C VAL A 146 35.98 -14.59 0.29
N LEU A 147 37.03 -15.35 0.00
CA LEU A 147 37.67 -16.22 1.01
C LEU A 147 38.23 -15.34 2.14
N ASP A 148 37.91 -15.67 3.41
CA ASP A 148 38.46 -14.92 4.54
C ASP A 148 40.01 -15.00 4.52
N SER A 149 40.65 -13.87 4.75
CA SER A 149 42.12 -13.77 4.70
C SER A 149 42.82 -14.66 5.73
N ALA A 150 42.14 -15.03 6.83
CA ALA A 150 42.68 -15.97 7.81
C ALA A 150 42.67 -17.43 7.31
N ASP A 151 41.80 -17.73 6.35
CA ASP A 151 41.62 -19.05 5.75
C ASP A 151 42.33 -19.16 4.38
N ASP A 152 42.80 -18.02 3.81
CA ASP A 152 43.60 -18.00 2.59
C ASP A 152 45.07 -18.32 2.92
N SER A 153 45.43 -19.61 2.81
CA SER A 153 46.69 -20.11 3.28
C SER A 153 47.78 -20.06 2.21
N GLY A 154 49.05 -19.96 2.62
CA GLY A 154 50.18 -19.90 1.70
C GLY A 154 50.36 -18.52 1.07
N VAL A 155 50.06 -18.38 -0.22
CA VAL A 155 50.12 -17.09 -0.92
C VAL A 155 48.76 -16.41 -0.80
N HIS A 156 48.69 -15.32 -0.05
CA HIS A 156 47.44 -14.61 0.16
C HIS A 156 46.90 -13.96 -1.15
N GLY A 157 45.62 -14.13 -1.40
CA GLY A 157 44.90 -13.55 -2.54
C GLY A 157 44.85 -14.47 -3.77
N ASP A 158 45.31 -15.72 -3.66
CA ASP A 158 45.21 -16.72 -4.73
C ASP A 158 43.95 -17.63 -4.59
N ASN A 159 43.20 -17.47 -3.50
CA ASN A 159 42.03 -18.26 -3.13
C ASN A 159 42.31 -19.77 -2.96
N MET A 160 43.52 -20.11 -2.55
CA MET A 160 43.91 -21.48 -2.20
C MET A 160 43.99 -21.64 -0.69
N THR A 161 43.37 -22.72 -0.18
CA THR A 161 43.35 -22.98 1.26
C THR A 161 43.64 -24.44 1.57
N ASN A 162 44.37 -24.66 2.67
CA ASN A 162 44.53 -25.98 3.27
C ASN A 162 43.52 -26.23 4.41
N HIS A 163 42.65 -25.28 4.67
CA HIS A 163 41.56 -25.40 5.64
C HIS A 163 40.39 -26.21 5.02
N THR A 164 39.88 -27.20 5.74
CA THR A 164 38.80 -28.06 5.28
C THR A 164 37.40 -27.43 5.51
N GLN A 165 37.33 -26.37 6.31
CA GLN A 165 36.12 -25.57 6.61
C GLN A 165 36.45 -24.08 6.51
N PRO A 166 36.78 -23.59 5.31
CA PRO A 166 37.12 -22.18 5.14
C PRO A 166 35.88 -21.30 5.33
N THR A 167 36.08 -20.10 5.86
CA THR A 167 35.06 -19.07 6.00
C THR A 167 35.10 -18.13 4.80
N PHE A 168 33.97 -17.75 4.32
CA PHE A 168 33.80 -16.77 3.25
C PHE A 168 33.08 -15.55 3.79
N ALA A 169 33.60 -14.35 3.53
CA ALA A 169 32.91 -13.10 3.74
C ALA A 169 32.01 -12.78 2.54
N LEU A 170 30.79 -12.39 2.80
CA LEU A 170 29.82 -11.98 1.78
C LEU A 170 29.67 -10.46 1.85
N GLN A 171 30.10 -9.79 0.81
CA GLN A 171 30.17 -8.33 0.72
C GLN A 171 29.10 -7.79 -0.21
N HIS A 172 28.83 -6.47 -0.13
CA HIS A 172 27.81 -5.78 -0.92
C HIS A 172 26.41 -6.39 -0.76
N ILE A 173 26.11 -6.84 0.45
CA ILE A 173 24.77 -7.28 0.84
C ILE A 173 24.07 -6.08 1.46
N ASP A 174 22.91 -5.74 0.97
CA ASP A 174 22.11 -4.63 1.48
C ASP A 174 21.66 -4.90 2.93
N ASP A 175 21.51 -3.85 3.71
CA ASP A 175 21.25 -3.97 5.15
C ASP A 175 19.87 -4.60 5.45
N ASP A 176 18.93 -4.45 4.53
CA ASP A 176 17.58 -4.99 4.55
C ASP A 176 17.46 -6.42 4.04
N ALA A 177 18.56 -7.01 3.54
CA ALA A 177 18.56 -8.40 3.10
C ALA A 177 18.11 -9.34 4.25
N VAL A 178 17.01 -10.05 4.02
CA VAL A 178 16.40 -10.97 5.01
C VAL A 178 16.95 -12.38 4.92
N ARG A 179 17.49 -12.76 3.76
CA ARG A 179 18.07 -14.09 3.52
C ARG A 179 19.18 -14.03 2.49
N VAL A 180 20.29 -14.68 2.80
CA VAL A 180 21.42 -14.84 1.88
C VAL A 180 21.75 -16.33 1.82
N THR A 181 21.91 -16.87 0.60
CA THR A 181 22.27 -18.27 0.38
C THR A 181 23.50 -18.37 -0.48
N VAL A 182 24.33 -19.39 -0.22
CA VAL A 182 25.51 -19.73 -1.00
C VAL A 182 25.33 -21.11 -1.61
N SER A 183 25.46 -21.20 -2.93
CA SER A 183 25.47 -22.49 -3.63
C SER A 183 26.91 -22.92 -3.89
N VAL A 184 27.26 -24.12 -3.45
CA VAL A 184 28.56 -24.73 -3.63
C VAL A 184 28.40 -25.90 -4.60
N GLU A 185 29.19 -25.91 -5.67
CA GLU A 185 29.25 -27.02 -6.64
C GLU A 185 30.56 -27.78 -6.48
N HIS A 186 30.47 -29.09 -6.30
CA HIS A 186 31.61 -30.01 -6.29
C HIS A 186 31.24 -31.34 -6.92
N GLY A 187 32.06 -31.82 -7.87
CA GLY A 187 31.83 -33.11 -8.53
C GLY A 187 30.52 -33.21 -9.31
N GLY A 188 29.97 -32.08 -9.80
CA GLY A 188 28.70 -32.01 -10.50
C GLY A 188 27.48 -32.04 -9.56
N VAL A 189 27.67 -31.94 -8.27
CA VAL A 189 26.62 -31.81 -7.25
C VAL A 189 26.62 -30.39 -6.70
N THR A 190 25.45 -29.73 -6.74
CA THR A 190 25.24 -28.39 -6.15
C THR A 190 24.52 -28.54 -4.82
N THR A 191 25.06 -27.94 -3.78
CA THR A 191 24.44 -27.85 -2.44
C THR A 191 24.28 -26.39 -2.07
N THR A 192 23.13 -26.02 -1.53
CA THR A 192 22.82 -24.63 -1.13
C THR A 192 22.77 -24.55 0.39
N PHE A 193 23.40 -23.53 0.94
CA PHE A 193 23.50 -23.27 2.37
C PHE A 193 23.00 -21.86 2.67
N ASP A 194 22.39 -21.67 3.85
CA ASP A 194 22.07 -20.35 4.37
C ASP A 194 23.35 -19.71 4.95
N ALA A 195 23.57 -18.45 4.61
CA ALA A 195 24.61 -17.64 5.23
C ALA A 195 24.17 -17.09 6.59
N THR A 196 25.13 -16.70 7.41
CA THR A 196 24.87 -16.17 8.76
C THR A 196 25.23 -14.69 8.83
N LYS A 197 24.31 -13.86 9.36
CA LYS A 197 24.56 -12.45 9.62
C LYS A 197 25.14 -12.27 11.03
N GLY A 198 26.40 -11.86 11.11
CA GLY A 198 27.11 -11.53 12.35
C GLY A 198 27.34 -10.02 12.51
N THR A 199 28.06 -9.62 13.55
CA THR A 199 28.44 -8.22 13.80
C THR A 199 29.34 -7.63 12.72
N GLY A 200 30.08 -8.49 11.96
CA GLY A 200 30.96 -8.10 10.85
C GLY A 200 30.29 -8.19 9.46
N GLY A 201 29.00 -8.46 9.39
CA GLY A 201 28.27 -8.66 8.14
C GLY A 201 27.88 -10.13 7.91
N TRP A 202 27.59 -10.49 6.66
CA TRP A 202 27.20 -11.84 6.27
C TRP A 202 28.46 -12.70 6.00
N SER A 203 28.42 -13.94 6.47
CA SER A 203 29.45 -14.92 6.25
C SER A 203 28.89 -16.32 6.03
N PHE A 204 29.68 -17.18 5.42
CA PHE A 204 29.37 -18.57 5.18
C PHE A 204 30.59 -19.44 5.51
N THR A 205 30.39 -20.53 6.26
CA THR A 205 31.37 -21.59 6.51
C THR A 205 30.72 -22.92 6.18
N PRO A 206 31.27 -23.74 5.25
CA PRO A 206 30.70 -25.03 4.92
C PRO A 206 30.66 -25.92 6.16
N THR A 207 29.47 -26.43 6.51
CA THR A 207 29.31 -27.44 7.58
C THR A 207 29.04 -28.78 6.92
N GLY A 208 30.07 -29.65 6.95
CA GLY A 208 30.00 -31.09 6.60
C GLY A 208 29.55 -31.38 5.15
N ALA A 209 30.44 -31.96 4.36
CA ALA A 209 30.09 -32.77 3.22
C ALA A 209 30.06 -34.24 3.65
#